data_dadf956960b371661aec6529c5a3074b
#
_entry.id   dadf956960b371661aec6529c5a3074b
#
_cell.length_a   1.000
_cell.length_b   1.000
_cell.length_c   1.000
_cell.angle_alpha   90.00
_cell.angle_beta   90.00
_cell.angle_gamma   90.00
#
_symmetry.space_group_name_H-M   'P 1'
#
loop_
_entity.id
_entity.type
_entity.pdbx_description
1 polymer ?
#
loop_
_entity_poly.entity_id
_entity_poly.type
_entity_poly.pdbx_seq_one_letter_code
_entity_poly.pdbx_strand_id
1 'polypeptide(L)'
;MGILGVIELFLGFIALASPWIVGASFIWVIGIMLMVLAVVRLIQVFTVPSSRGWNLVTAILYGIAGWFLFRDPNISLAITTLIIGWGLVIAAVFQGAIWLQTRSLPASGWRLFNVIITLILGFMVIFGWPESTAWFVGTLIAVELIFSGWTLLL
;
A
#
# COMPACT_ATOMS: atom_id res chain seq x y z
N MET A 1 25.27 -6.92 -3.11
CA MET A 1 23.81 -7.04 -3.19
C MET A 1 23.27 -8.21 -2.35
N GLY A 2 23.94 -9.37 -2.28
CA GLY A 2 23.44 -10.55 -1.55
C GLY A 2 23.14 -10.37 -0.05
N ILE A 3 23.93 -9.56 0.68
CA ILE A 3 23.69 -9.34 2.11
C ILE A 3 22.34 -8.62 2.35
N LEU A 4 22.01 -7.64 1.54
CA LEU A 4 20.72 -6.94 1.62
C LEU A 4 19.56 -7.88 1.31
N GLY A 5 19.68 -8.75 0.29
CA GLY A 5 18.67 -9.76 -0.01
C GLY A 5 18.42 -10.74 1.12
N VAL A 6 19.47 -11.19 1.82
CA VAL A 6 19.32 -12.05 3.01
C VAL A 6 18.59 -11.31 4.13
N ILE A 7 18.94 -10.05 4.38
CA ILE A 7 18.30 -9.22 5.41
C ILE A 7 16.80 -9.04 5.09
N GLU A 8 16.47 -8.70 3.84
CA GLU A 8 15.07 -8.53 3.43
C GLU A 8 14.25 -9.81 3.54
N LEU A 9 14.81 -10.97 3.15
CA LEU A 9 14.16 -12.26 3.35
C LEU A 9 13.87 -12.53 4.82
N PHE A 10 14.88 -12.33 5.67
CA PHE A 10 14.74 -12.57 7.10
C PHE A 10 13.68 -11.64 7.73
N LEU A 11 13.70 -10.36 7.37
CA LEU A 11 12.68 -9.39 7.79
C LEU A 11 11.29 -9.76 7.26
N GLY A 12 11.18 -10.25 6.04
CA GLY A 12 9.92 -10.72 5.46
C GLY A 12 9.32 -11.90 6.23
N PHE A 13 10.12 -12.88 6.64
CA PHE A 13 9.65 -13.99 7.47
C PHE A 13 9.24 -13.55 8.88
N ILE A 14 9.97 -12.61 9.50
CA ILE A 14 9.57 -12.01 10.78
C ILE A 14 8.26 -11.24 10.61
N ALA A 15 8.09 -10.51 9.53
CA ALA A 15 6.89 -9.76 9.22
C ALA A 15 5.66 -10.68 9.08
N LEU A 16 5.81 -11.87 8.49
CA LEU A 16 4.75 -12.87 8.43
C LEU A 16 4.34 -13.41 9.81
N ALA A 17 5.27 -13.45 10.77
CA ALA A 17 4.96 -13.91 12.12
C ALA A 17 4.10 -12.90 12.92
N SER A 18 4.15 -11.62 12.57
CA SER A 18 3.41 -10.56 13.28
C SER A 18 2.91 -9.47 12.34
N PRO A 19 2.00 -9.80 11.40
CA PRO A 19 1.60 -8.88 10.34
C PRO A 19 0.92 -7.61 10.87
N TRP A 20 0.19 -7.68 11.99
CA TRP A 20 -0.43 -6.51 12.60
C TRP A 20 0.60 -5.47 13.06
N ILE A 21 1.67 -5.92 13.71
CA ILE A 21 2.74 -5.01 14.19
C ILE A 21 3.40 -4.33 13.01
N VAL A 22 3.69 -5.08 11.96
CA VAL A 22 4.32 -4.56 10.74
C VAL A 22 3.41 -3.56 10.03
N GLY A 23 2.12 -3.89 9.87
CA GLY A 23 1.14 -2.99 9.29
C GLY A 23 1.00 -1.67 10.06
N ALA A 24 0.87 -1.74 11.39
CA ALA A 24 0.76 -0.56 12.25
C ALA A 24 2.04 0.30 12.21
N SER A 25 3.22 -0.34 12.26
CA SER A 25 4.51 0.36 12.16
C SER A 25 4.67 1.05 10.81
N PHE A 26 4.24 0.41 9.73
CA PHE A 26 4.29 0.99 8.39
C PHE A 26 3.40 2.24 8.26
N ILE A 27 2.19 2.19 8.82
CA ILE A 27 1.29 3.36 8.89
C ILE A 27 1.93 4.50 9.70
N TRP A 28 2.59 4.20 10.80
CA TRP A 28 3.33 5.20 11.59
C TRP A 28 4.43 5.88 10.78
N VAL A 29 5.24 5.10 10.08
CA VAL A 29 6.31 5.63 9.22
C VAL A 29 5.73 6.54 8.14
N ILE A 30 4.66 6.11 7.46
CA ILE A 30 3.97 6.94 6.46
C ILE A 30 3.45 8.25 7.10
N GLY A 31 2.86 8.17 8.28
CA GLY A 31 2.38 9.35 9.01
C GLY A 31 3.50 10.38 9.27
N ILE A 32 4.66 9.90 9.74
CA ILE A 32 5.84 10.76 9.95
C ILE A 32 6.34 11.34 8.62
N MET A 33 6.44 10.52 7.58
CA MET A 33 6.87 10.99 6.25
C MET A 33 5.94 12.07 5.69
N LEU A 34 4.62 11.92 5.85
CA LEU A 34 3.66 12.94 5.43
C LEU A 34 3.80 14.23 6.23
N MET A 35 4.06 14.15 7.54
CA MET A 35 4.33 15.35 8.35
C MET A 35 5.60 16.07 7.90
N VAL A 36 6.67 15.34 7.60
CA VAL A 36 7.90 15.91 7.05
C VAL A 36 7.63 16.58 5.68
N LEU A 37 6.88 15.90 4.81
CA LEU A 37 6.48 16.48 3.51
C LEU A 37 5.61 17.72 3.67
N ALA A 38 4.73 17.77 4.67
CA ALA A 38 3.93 18.96 4.99
C ALA A 38 4.83 20.15 5.33
N VAL A 39 5.85 19.94 6.16
CA VAL A 39 6.84 20.98 6.48
C VAL A 39 7.60 21.45 5.25
N VAL A 40 8.06 20.52 4.40
CA VAL A 40 8.74 20.85 3.14
C VAL A 40 7.83 21.68 2.23
N ARG A 41 6.56 21.28 2.08
CA ARG A 41 5.57 22.04 1.29
C ARG A 41 5.30 23.43 1.88
N LEU A 42 5.27 23.54 3.20
CA LEU A 42 5.10 24.82 3.87
C LEU A 42 6.30 25.76 3.59
N ILE A 43 7.52 25.26 3.61
CA ILE A 43 8.70 26.02 3.22
C ILE A 43 8.60 26.47 1.75
N GLN A 44 8.12 25.60 0.86
CA GLN A 44 7.95 25.93 -0.56
C GLN A 44 6.90 27.04 -0.83
N VAL A 45 5.96 27.28 0.08
CA VAL A 45 5.03 28.42 -0.01
C VAL A 45 5.79 29.75 -0.04
N PHE A 46 6.91 29.84 0.69
CA PHE A 46 7.71 31.04 0.78
C PHE A 46 8.81 31.10 -0.27
N THR A 47 9.34 29.97 -0.72
CA THR A 47 10.47 29.90 -1.64
C THR A 47 10.08 29.82 -3.11
N VAL A 48 8.85 29.33 -3.45
CA VAL A 48 8.38 29.15 -4.82
C VAL A 48 7.11 29.96 -5.08
N PRO A 49 7.24 31.23 -5.52
CA PRO A 49 6.10 32.14 -5.69
C PRO A 49 5.04 31.68 -6.70
N SER A 50 5.44 30.95 -7.74
CA SER A 50 4.57 30.53 -8.85
C SER A 50 3.52 29.49 -8.45
N SER A 51 3.71 28.76 -7.35
CA SER A 51 2.83 27.67 -6.91
C SER A 51 2.41 27.77 -5.44
N ARG A 52 2.41 28.97 -4.88
CA ARG A 52 2.11 29.21 -3.45
C ARG A 52 0.79 28.57 -3.00
N GLY A 53 -0.29 28.82 -3.76
CA GLY A 53 -1.61 28.29 -3.42
C GLY A 53 -1.64 26.77 -3.39
N TRP A 54 -1.04 26.12 -4.40
CA TRP A 54 -0.95 24.67 -4.48
C TRP A 54 -0.10 24.07 -3.36
N ASN A 55 1.04 24.69 -3.06
CA ASN A 55 1.93 24.25 -1.98
C ASN A 55 1.25 24.39 -0.61
N LEU A 56 0.47 25.46 -0.39
CA LEU A 56 -0.27 25.64 0.86
C LEU A 56 -1.36 24.54 1.04
N VAL A 57 -2.16 24.30 -0.01
CA VAL A 57 -3.19 23.27 0.03
C VAL A 57 -2.58 21.89 0.29
N THR A 58 -1.50 21.53 -0.40
CA THR A 58 -0.83 20.24 -0.21
C THR A 58 -0.14 20.14 1.15
N ALA A 59 0.39 21.23 1.71
CA ALA A 59 0.97 21.26 3.05
C ALA A 59 -0.09 20.95 4.12
N ILE A 60 -1.27 21.58 4.01
CA ILE A 60 -2.39 21.34 4.92
C ILE A 60 -2.89 19.89 4.82
N LEU A 61 -3.09 19.38 3.60
CA LEU A 61 -3.56 18.02 3.37
C LEU A 61 -2.58 16.98 3.94
N TYR A 62 -1.27 17.14 3.66
CA TYR A 62 -0.25 16.25 4.19
C TYR A 62 -0.12 16.34 5.71
N GLY A 63 -0.25 17.54 6.29
CA GLY A 63 -0.22 17.74 7.73
C GLY A 63 -1.39 17.05 8.44
N ILE A 64 -2.60 17.24 7.94
CA ILE A 64 -3.81 16.60 8.48
C ILE A 64 -3.71 15.07 8.33
N ALA A 65 -3.39 14.57 7.13
CA ALA A 65 -3.26 13.14 6.87
C ALA A 65 -2.17 12.51 7.76
N GLY A 66 -0.98 13.13 7.81
CA GLY A 66 0.13 12.65 8.62
C GLY A 66 -0.20 12.60 10.11
N TRP A 67 -0.88 13.63 10.61
CA TRP A 67 -1.34 13.67 12.00
C TRP A 67 -2.31 12.55 12.33
N PHE A 68 -3.30 12.30 11.46
CA PHE A 68 -4.26 11.20 11.65
C PHE A 68 -3.57 9.83 11.66
N LEU A 69 -2.67 9.58 10.71
CA LEU A 69 -1.94 8.31 10.62
C LEU A 69 -1.05 8.09 11.85
N PHE A 70 -0.45 9.16 12.36
CA PHE A 70 0.44 9.09 13.52
C PHE A 70 -0.32 8.88 14.84
N ARG A 71 -1.46 9.57 14.99
CA ARG A 71 -2.24 9.56 16.24
C ARG A 71 -2.89 8.22 16.53
N ASP A 72 -3.55 7.65 15.52
CA ASP A 72 -4.35 6.43 15.66
C ASP A 72 -4.00 5.42 14.54
N PRO A 73 -2.84 4.74 14.63
CA PRO A 73 -2.37 3.85 13.55
C PRO A 73 -3.32 2.68 13.29
N ASN A 74 -4.05 2.20 14.30
CA ASN A 74 -5.00 1.11 14.16
C ASN A 74 -6.22 1.51 13.31
N ILE A 75 -6.79 2.68 13.57
CA ILE A 75 -7.91 3.23 12.78
C ILE A 75 -7.43 3.53 11.37
N SER A 76 -6.25 4.12 11.23
CA SER A 76 -5.66 4.42 9.93
C SER A 76 -5.36 3.15 9.13
N LEU A 77 -4.88 2.09 9.78
CA LEU A 77 -4.67 0.79 9.17
C LEU A 77 -6.00 0.19 8.69
N ALA A 78 -7.06 0.29 9.49
CA ALA A 78 -8.39 -0.19 9.10
C ALA A 78 -8.94 0.54 7.87
N ILE A 79 -8.83 1.86 7.84
CA ILE A 79 -9.24 2.67 6.68
C ILE A 79 -8.40 2.33 5.44
N THR A 80 -7.08 2.22 5.60
CA THR A 80 -6.16 1.86 4.51
C THR A 80 -6.48 0.48 3.95
N THR A 81 -6.75 -0.51 4.81
CA THR A 81 -7.16 -1.85 4.39
C THR A 81 -8.45 -1.82 3.56
N LEU A 82 -9.43 -1.04 3.97
CA LEU A 82 -10.69 -0.88 3.25
C LEU A 82 -10.48 -0.22 1.88
N ILE A 83 -9.66 0.84 1.82
CA ILE A 83 -9.32 1.53 0.55
C ILE A 83 -8.62 0.57 -0.41
N ILE A 84 -7.64 -0.22 0.07
CA ILE A 84 -6.94 -1.21 -0.75
C ILE A 84 -7.92 -2.30 -1.22
N GLY A 85 -8.80 -2.81 -0.34
CA GLY A 85 -9.80 -3.80 -0.70
C GLY A 85 -10.71 -3.33 -1.85
N TRP A 86 -11.25 -2.13 -1.78
CA TRP A 86 -12.01 -1.53 -2.87
C TRP A 86 -11.16 -1.29 -4.11
N GLY A 87 -9.91 -0.84 -3.93
CA GLY A 87 -8.95 -0.70 -5.02
C GLY A 87 -8.71 -2.00 -5.79
N LEU A 88 -8.59 -3.13 -5.09
CA LEU A 88 -8.45 -4.45 -5.71
C LEU A 88 -9.69 -4.84 -6.50
N VAL A 89 -10.89 -4.61 -5.99
CA VAL A 89 -12.15 -4.89 -6.71
C VAL A 89 -12.22 -4.05 -7.99
N ILE A 90 -11.96 -2.76 -7.89
CA ILE A 90 -11.94 -1.84 -9.04
C ILE A 90 -10.89 -2.29 -10.06
N ALA A 91 -9.67 -2.60 -9.61
CA ALA A 91 -8.59 -3.09 -10.46
C ALA A 91 -8.97 -4.40 -11.18
N ALA A 92 -9.61 -5.35 -10.47
CA ALA A 92 -10.09 -6.60 -11.06
C ALA A 92 -11.15 -6.36 -12.13
N VAL A 93 -12.07 -5.42 -11.93
CA VAL A 93 -13.08 -5.04 -12.93
C VAL A 93 -12.42 -4.47 -14.19
N PHE A 94 -11.47 -3.54 -14.04
CA PHE A 94 -10.72 -2.99 -15.17
C PHE A 94 -9.89 -4.06 -15.89
N GLN A 95 -9.19 -4.92 -15.16
CA GLN A 95 -8.44 -6.04 -15.75
C GLN A 95 -9.37 -7.01 -16.48
N GLY A 96 -10.56 -7.27 -15.94
CA GLY A 96 -11.59 -8.09 -16.59
C GLY A 96 -12.09 -7.47 -17.88
N ALA A 97 -12.32 -6.16 -17.91
CA ALA A 97 -12.68 -5.43 -19.13
C ALA A 97 -11.59 -5.51 -20.21
N ILE A 98 -10.33 -5.36 -19.82
CA ILE A 98 -9.18 -5.53 -20.72
C ILE A 98 -9.07 -6.98 -21.22
N TRP A 99 -9.28 -7.96 -20.33
CA TRP A 99 -9.27 -9.37 -20.72
C TRP A 99 -10.34 -9.69 -21.75
N LEU A 100 -11.56 -9.16 -21.61
CA LEU A 100 -12.63 -9.34 -22.59
C LEU A 100 -12.22 -8.88 -24.00
N GLN A 101 -11.45 -7.79 -24.10
CA GLN A 101 -10.96 -7.25 -25.36
C GLN A 101 -9.77 -8.06 -25.92
N THR A 102 -9.00 -8.71 -25.05
CA THR A 102 -7.75 -9.41 -25.41
C THR A 102 -7.82 -10.93 -25.28
N ARG A 103 -9.03 -11.49 -25.15
CA ARG A 103 -9.24 -12.94 -24.93
C ARG A 103 -8.73 -13.86 -26.04
N SER A 104 -8.56 -13.33 -27.25
CA SER A 104 -8.01 -14.05 -28.41
C SER A 104 -6.47 -14.14 -28.42
N LEU A 105 -5.80 -13.38 -27.53
CA LEU A 105 -4.34 -13.37 -27.47
C LEU A 105 -3.78 -14.56 -26.69
N PRO A 106 -2.53 -15.00 -26.99
CA PRO A 106 -1.83 -16.00 -26.18
C PRO A 106 -1.76 -15.56 -24.71
N ALA A 107 -1.83 -16.53 -23.79
CA ALA A 107 -1.83 -16.30 -22.33
C ALA A 107 -3.08 -15.59 -21.77
N SER A 108 -4.20 -15.54 -22.51
CA SER A 108 -5.47 -14.99 -21.99
C SER A 108 -5.99 -15.73 -20.75
N GLY A 109 -5.74 -17.03 -20.64
CA GLY A 109 -6.10 -17.83 -19.46
C GLY A 109 -5.39 -17.38 -18.19
N TRP A 110 -4.10 -17.03 -18.27
CA TRP A 110 -3.34 -16.49 -17.12
C TRP A 110 -3.87 -15.13 -16.68
N ARG A 111 -4.28 -14.29 -17.62
CA ARG A 111 -4.89 -12.99 -17.30
C ARG A 111 -6.24 -13.17 -16.60
N LEU A 112 -7.08 -14.09 -17.07
CA LEU A 112 -8.34 -14.39 -16.41
C LEU A 112 -8.14 -14.92 -14.99
N PHE A 113 -7.17 -15.80 -14.79
CA PHE A 113 -6.79 -16.31 -13.47
C PHE A 113 -6.40 -15.17 -12.52
N ASN A 114 -5.57 -14.22 -13.01
CA ASN A 114 -5.20 -13.04 -12.23
C ASN A 114 -6.40 -12.16 -11.86
N VAL A 115 -7.34 -11.93 -12.80
CA VAL A 115 -8.58 -11.18 -12.53
C VAL A 115 -9.40 -11.85 -11.43
N ILE A 116 -9.58 -13.16 -11.51
CA ILE A 116 -10.38 -13.92 -10.53
C ILE A 116 -9.72 -13.85 -9.15
N ILE A 117 -8.41 -14.08 -9.06
CA ILE A 117 -7.69 -14.00 -7.78
C ILE A 117 -7.77 -12.60 -7.19
N THR A 118 -7.54 -11.56 -7.99
CA THR A 118 -7.59 -10.18 -7.52
C THR A 118 -9.00 -9.83 -7.01
N LEU A 119 -10.04 -10.30 -7.68
CA LEU A 119 -11.43 -10.10 -7.27
C LEU A 119 -11.74 -10.82 -5.95
N ILE A 120 -11.32 -12.08 -5.83
CA ILE A 120 -11.51 -12.87 -4.60
C ILE A 120 -10.79 -12.20 -3.43
N LEU A 121 -9.54 -11.78 -3.62
CA LEU A 121 -8.77 -11.08 -2.59
C LEU A 121 -9.45 -9.76 -2.16
N GLY A 122 -9.92 -8.98 -3.11
CA GLY A 122 -10.64 -7.74 -2.81
C GLY A 122 -11.90 -7.97 -1.99
N PHE A 123 -12.73 -8.94 -2.37
CA PHE A 123 -13.92 -9.31 -1.60
C PHE A 123 -13.58 -9.91 -0.24
N MET A 124 -12.58 -10.76 -0.15
CA MET A 124 -12.14 -11.35 1.12
C MET A 124 -11.71 -10.27 2.13
N VAL A 125 -11.04 -9.23 1.65
CA VAL A 125 -10.63 -8.10 2.49
C VAL A 125 -11.85 -7.27 2.94
N ILE A 126 -12.78 -6.96 2.02
CA ILE A 126 -13.95 -6.12 2.32
C ILE A 126 -14.92 -6.85 3.26
N PHE A 127 -15.26 -8.11 2.98
CA PHE A 127 -16.19 -8.88 3.81
C PHE A 127 -15.58 -9.31 5.16
N GLY A 128 -14.27 -9.49 5.22
CA GLY A 128 -13.56 -9.76 6.47
C GLY A 128 -13.24 -8.50 7.30
N TRP A 129 -13.59 -7.30 6.82
CA TRP A 129 -13.35 -6.07 7.57
C TRP A 129 -14.29 -5.98 8.80
N PRO A 130 -13.83 -5.51 9.98
CA PRO A 130 -12.50 -4.96 10.29
C PRO A 130 -11.42 -5.99 10.65
N GLU A 131 -11.73 -7.26 10.76
CA GLU A 131 -10.79 -8.31 11.19
C GLU A 131 -9.64 -8.51 10.18
N SER A 132 -9.92 -8.35 8.89
CA SER A 132 -8.89 -8.41 7.83
C SER A 132 -7.76 -7.38 8.02
N THR A 133 -8.04 -6.28 8.71
CA THR A 133 -7.06 -5.23 9.04
C THR A 133 -5.86 -5.78 9.81
N ALA A 134 -6.08 -6.74 10.70
CA ALA A 134 -5.05 -7.28 11.56
C ALA A 134 -3.93 -8.02 10.81
N TRP A 135 -4.21 -8.54 9.61
CA TRP A 135 -3.24 -9.35 8.88
C TRP A 135 -2.93 -8.86 7.46
N PHE A 136 -3.89 -8.20 6.80
CA PHE A 136 -3.81 -7.98 5.35
C PHE A 136 -2.64 -7.11 4.92
N VAL A 137 -2.54 -5.88 5.44
CA VAL A 137 -1.48 -4.92 5.04
C VAL A 137 -0.10 -5.44 5.44
N GLY A 138 0.04 -5.97 6.66
CA GLY A 138 1.30 -6.53 7.12
C GLY A 138 1.74 -7.75 6.31
N THR A 139 0.79 -8.61 5.89
CA THR A 139 1.10 -9.75 5.02
C THR A 139 1.53 -9.29 3.63
N LEU A 140 0.91 -8.26 3.06
CA LEU A 140 1.35 -7.71 1.78
C LEU A 140 2.80 -7.21 1.85
N ILE A 141 3.14 -6.46 2.91
CA ILE A 141 4.51 -5.96 3.12
C ILE A 141 5.50 -7.13 3.29
N ALA A 142 5.11 -8.15 4.07
CA ALA A 142 5.94 -9.31 4.28
C ALA A 142 6.23 -10.08 2.98
N VAL A 143 5.21 -10.29 2.17
CA VAL A 143 5.33 -10.96 0.86
C VAL A 143 6.23 -10.14 -0.06
N GLU A 144 6.06 -8.82 -0.11
CA GLU A 144 6.90 -7.94 -0.92
C GLU A 144 8.36 -8.00 -0.49
N LEU A 145 8.66 -7.98 0.83
CA LEU A 145 10.02 -8.13 1.35
C LEU A 145 10.65 -9.47 0.96
N ILE A 146 9.88 -10.56 0.99
CA ILE A 146 10.37 -11.88 0.59
C ILE A 146 10.71 -11.90 -0.90
N PHE A 147 9.83 -11.40 -1.77
CA PHE A 147 10.08 -11.37 -3.21
C PHE A 147 11.22 -10.42 -3.57
N SER A 148 11.29 -9.24 -2.96
CA SER A 148 12.38 -8.28 -3.12
C SER A 148 13.72 -8.89 -2.68
N GLY A 149 13.76 -9.48 -1.49
CA GLY A 149 14.96 -10.15 -0.98
C GLY A 149 15.43 -11.29 -1.88
N TRP A 150 14.49 -12.08 -2.41
CA TRP A 150 14.81 -13.14 -3.38
C TRP A 150 15.39 -12.58 -4.68
N THR A 151 14.82 -11.51 -5.19
CA THR A 151 15.29 -10.84 -6.41
C THR A 151 16.70 -10.26 -6.24
N LEU A 152 17.05 -9.77 -5.05
CA LEU A 152 18.39 -9.24 -4.74
C LEU A 152 19.45 -10.35 -4.57
N LEU A 153 19.03 -11.60 -4.36
CA LEU A 153 19.94 -12.75 -4.25
C LEU A 153 20.29 -13.35 -5.62
N LEU A 154 19.38 -13.25 -6.59
CA LEU A 154 19.57 -13.73 -7.96
C LEU A 154 20.41 -12.75 -8.80
#